data_13f8a18a38837ca52e9c13d1e6f64d2f
#
_entry.id   13f8a18a38837ca52e9c13d1e6f64d2f
#
_cell.length_a   1.000
_cell.length_b   1.000
_cell.length_c   1.000
_cell.angle_alpha   90.00
_cell.angle_beta   90.00
_cell.angle_gamma   90.00
#
_symmetry.space_group_name_H-M   'P 1'
#
loop_
_entity.id
_entity.type
_entity.pdbx_description
1 polymer ?
#
loop_
_entity_poly.entity_id
_entity_poly.type
_entity_poly.pdbx_seq_one_letter_code
_entity_poly.pdbx_strand_id
1 'polypeptide(L)'
;MRMAVRCARLEKPRKTGGDLSAKRITLVLMLDIQFIREHPEVVKESQRKRGESVELVDEVLRSDEVRRSSLKKFEEARAQQKEIGKQVAKAPADEKAALIAKTKELSEQVSAYKADADSANEEYTTAMWKLSNIVEPEAPEGGEDDYVVVKKVGTIRDFAAEGFEPKDHLTLGEEVAGIDMKRGVKVSGSRFYFLRGDIARLQIAMLTMAVDQAQEHDFVLAITPTLVRPEVMRGTGFLNSHADEIYRLREPDEDYLVGTSEVALAGMHEDEILDLSNGPLRYCGWSSCYRREAGAAGKDTSGIIRVHQFDKVEMFVYCKPEDSYEQHKHLLAMEEEMLGKVEVPYRVIDTAAGD
;
A
#
# COMPACT_ATOMS: atom_id res chain seq x y z
N MET A 1 8.87 -9.49 7.97
CA MET A 1 8.49 -8.09 8.20
C MET A 1 8.76 -7.36 6.89
N ARG A 2 7.72 -6.92 6.18
CA ARG A 2 7.87 -6.23 4.88
C ARG A 2 8.09 -4.75 5.12
N MET A 3 9.11 -4.18 4.51
CA MET A 3 9.39 -2.74 4.57
C MET A 3 8.63 -2.00 3.48
N ALA A 4 8.05 -0.85 3.82
CA ALA A 4 7.44 0.04 2.86
C ALA A 4 8.20 1.37 2.79
N VAL A 5 8.88 1.61 1.69
CA VAL A 5 9.43 2.92 1.34
C VAL A 5 8.59 3.50 0.20
N ARG A 6 7.93 4.63 0.41
CA ARG A 6 7.16 5.32 -0.63
C ARG A 6 7.82 6.63 -1.03
N CYS A 7 7.92 6.84 -2.33
CA CYS A 7 8.49 8.05 -2.90
C CYS A 7 7.39 9.08 -3.18
N ALA A 8 7.58 10.32 -2.70
CA ALA A 8 6.70 11.44 -2.98
C ALA A 8 7.22 12.22 -4.20
N ARG A 9 6.37 12.51 -5.18
CA ARG A 9 6.72 13.30 -6.37
C ARG A 9 6.57 14.79 -6.10
N LEU A 10 7.63 15.56 -6.33
CA LEU A 10 7.60 17.01 -6.29
C LEU A 10 7.08 17.56 -7.63
N GLU A 11 5.85 18.05 -7.69
CA GLU A 11 5.37 18.89 -8.79
C GLU A 11 5.60 20.37 -8.47
N LYS A 12 6.17 21.13 -9.44
CA LYS A 12 6.32 22.58 -9.32
C LYS A 12 4.93 23.25 -9.29
N PRO A 13 4.68 24.21 -8.41
CA PRO A 13 3.39 24.87 -8.30
C PRO A 13 3.08 25.68 -9.57
N ARG A 14 2.05 25.29 -10.31
CA ARG A 14 1.41 26.15 -11.30
C ARG A 14 0.41 27.09 -10.61
N LYS A 15 0.70 28.39 -10.65
CA LYS A 15 -0.26 29.44 -10.26
C LYS A 15 -1.42 29.42 -11.24
N THR A 16 -2.59 28.94 -10.83
CA THR A 16 -3.87 29.30 -11.47
C THR A 16 -4.95 29.30 -10.39
N GLY A 17 -5.50 30.50 -10.14
CA GLY A 17 -6.74 30.63 -9.41
C GLY A 17 -7.91 30.18 -10.32
N GLY A 18 -8.84 29.40 -9.79
CA GLY A 18 -10.07 29.02 -10.48
C GLY A 18 -10.73 27.79 -9.86
N ASP A 19 -11.88 28.05 -9.28
CA ASP A 19 -13.04 27.16 -9.10
C ASP A 19 -12.86 25.74 -8.52
N LEU A 20 -13.28 25.59 -7.26
CA LEU A 20 -13.26 24.41 -6.42
C LEU A 20 -14.42 23.42 -6.66
N SER A 21 -14.84 23.16 -7.90
CA SER A 21 -15.99 22.28 -8.16
C SER A 21 -15.74 21.00 -8.96
N ALA A 22 -14.47 20.64 -9.22
CA ALA A 22 -14.15 19.33 -9.77
C ALA A 22 -13.22 18.61 -8.76
N LYS A 23 -13.79 17.74 -7.92
CA LYS A 23 -13.00 16.77 -7.16
C LYS A 23 -12.22 15.92 -8.17
N ARG A 24 -10.97 16.29 -8.47
CA ARG A 24 -10.01 15.38 -9.07
C ARG A 24 -9.66 14.38 -8.00
N ILE A 25 -10.26 13.21 -8.07
CA ILE A 25 -9.73 12.03 -7.39
C ILE A 25 -8.43 11.72 -8.11
N THR A 26 -7.31 12.23 -7.58
CA THR A 26 -5.99 11.81 -8.03
C THR A 26 -5.75 10.47 -7.34
N LEU A 27 -6.15 9.38 -8.01
CA LEU A 27 -5.81 8.03 -7.57
C LEU A 27 -4.29 7.93 -7.49
N VAL A 28 -3.79 7.66 -6.30
CA VAL A 28 -2.38 7.31 -6.08
C VAL A 28 -2.20 5.91 -6.65
N LEU A 29 -1.68 5.82 -7.86
CA LEU A 29 -1.28 4.56 -8.48
C LEU A 29 0.13 4.20 -8.00
N MET A 30 0.39 2.93 -7.76
CA MET A 30 1.69 2.47 -7.23
C MET A 30 2.85 2.77 -8.18
N LEU A 31 2.63 2.71 -9.50
CA LEU A 31 3.61 3.06 -10.54
C LEU A 31 3.19 4.30 -11.33
N ASP A 32 4.18 5.14 -11.66
CA ASP A 32 3.96 6.29 -12.54
C ASP A 32 3.83 5.81 -13.99
N ILE A 33 2.72 6.17 -14.64
CA ILE A 33 2.48 5.85 -16.05
C ILE A 33 3.57 6.40 -16.97
N GLN A 34 4.19 7.50 -16.63
CA GLN A 34 5.29 8.04 -17.42
C GLN A 34 6.49 7.09 -17.38
N PHE A 35 6.82 6.55 -16.21
CA PHE A 35 7.86 5.54 -16.08
C PHE A 35 7.55 4.28 -16.90
N ILE A 36 6.30 3.81 -16.86
CA ILE A 36 5.88 2.63 -17.66
C ILE A 36 6.03 2.88 -19.16
N ARG A 37 5.68 4.09 -19.64
CA ARG A 37 5.85 4.47 -21.06
C ARG A 37 7.32 4.54 -21.49
N GLU A 38 8.19 5.07 -20.62
CA GLU A 38 9.60 5.28 -20.92
C GLU A 38 10.40 3.98 -20.76
N HIS A 39 10.01 3.09 -19.85
CA HIS A 39 10.72 1.87 -19.47
C HIS A 39 9.84 0.61 -19.43
N PRO A 40 9.06 0.30 -20.49
CA PRO A 40 8.12 -0.83 -20.45
C PRO A 40 8.82 -2.18 -20.22
N GLU A 41 10.02 -2.36 -20.76
CA GLU A 41 10.78 -3.60 -20.62
C GLU A 41 11.28 -3.84 -19.18
N VAL A 42 11.59 -2.79 -18.44
CA VAL A 42 11.94 -2.89 -17.01
C VAL A 42 10.74 -3.38 -16.21
N VAL A 43 9.54 -2.85 -16.51
CA VAL A 43 8.30 -3.25 -15.85
C VAL A 43 7.92 -4.69 -16.22
N LYS A 44 8.05 -5.09 -17.49
CA LYS A 44 7.83 -6.47 -17.95
C LYS A 44 8.78 -7.46 -17.28
N GLU A 45 10.06 -7.09 -17.14
CA GLU A 45 11.05 -7.93 -16.45
C GLU A 45 10.69 -8.13 -14.99
N SER A 46 10.21 -7.06 -14.31
CA SER A 46 9.71 -7.14 -12.94
C SER A 46 8.51 -8.08 -12.82
N GLN A 47 7.52 -7.99 -13.75
CA GLN A 47 6.38 -8.90 -13.77
C GLN A 47 6.83 -10.36 -14.01
N ARG A 48 7.78 -10.58 -14.92
CA ARG A 48 8.33 -11.91 -15.18
C ARG A 48 8.99 -12.52 -13.94
N LYS A 49 9.80 -11.73 -13.22
CA LYS A 49 10.44 -12.17 -11.95
C LYS A 49 9.41 -12.54 -10.88
N ARG A 50 8.26 -11.85 -10.85
CA ARG A 50 7.15 -12.16 -9.94
C ARG A 50 6.34 -13.38 -10.36
N GLY A 51 6.55 -13.94 -11.57
CA GLY A 51 5.69 -14.95 -12.15
C GLY A 51 4.33 -14.40 -12.61
N GLU A 52 4.21 -13.07 -12.76
CA GLU A 52 3.01 -12.38 -13.21
C GLU A 52 3.02 -12.18 -14.72
N SER A 53 1.82 -11.92 -15.32
CA SER A 53 1.71 -11.73 -16.78
C SER A 53 2.37 -10.42 -17.23
N VAL A 54 3.28 -10.53 -18.19
CA VAL A 54 3.92 -9.39 -18.85
C VAL A 54 2.96 -8.61 -19.75
N GLU A 55 1.87 -9.25 -20.22
CA GLU A 55 0.82 -8.65 -21.05
C GLU A 55 0.05 -7.56 -20.31
N LEU A 56 0.06 -7.56 -18.96
CA LEU A 56 -0.53 -6.49 -18.14
C LEU A 56 0.10 -5.14 -18.46
N VAL A 57 1.40 -5.10 -18.74
CA VAL A 57 2.10 -3.85 -19.11
C VAL A 57 1.56 -3.31 -20.43
N ASP A 58 1.34 -4.19 -21.43
CA ASP A 58 0.79 -3.80 -22.71
C ASP A 58 -0.70 -3.39 -22.59
N GLU A 59 -1.46 -4.03 -21.69
CA GLU A 59 -2.85 -3.65 -21.37
C GLU A 59 -2.90 -2.23 -20.80
N VAL A 60 -2.01 -1.91 -19.86
CA VAL A 60 -1.88 -0.57 -19.26
C VAL A 60 -1.54 0.48 -20.32
N LEU A 61 -0.56 0.21 -21.17
CA LEU A 61 -0.13 1.14 -22.21
C LEU A 61 -1.24 1.41 -23.23
N ARG A 62 -1.98 0.39 -23.64
CA ARG A 62 -3.14 0.53 -24.55
C ARG A 62 -4.26 1.34 -23.89
N SER A 63 -4.63 1.00 -22.67
CA SER A 63 -5.71 1.71 -21.94
C SER A 63 -5.35 3.18 -21.67
N ASP A 64 -4.07 3.48 -21.41
CA ASP A 64 -3.60 4.86 -21.28
C ASP A 64 -3.69 5.65 -22.60
N GLU A 65 -3.38 5.02 -23.74
CA GLU A 65 -3.51 5.67 -25.05
C GLU A 65 -4.99 5.98 -25.36
N VAL A 66 -5.89 5.02 -25.11
CA VAL A 66 -7.34 5.21 -25.25
C VAL A 66 -7.83 6.33 -24.34
N ARG A 67 -7.45 6.32 -23.09
CA ARG A 67 -7.80 7.36 -22.10
C ARG A 67 -7.36 8.75 -22.57
N ARG A 68 -6.12 8.90 -22.99
CA ARG A 68 -5.58 10.19 -23.49
C ARG A 68 -6.30 10.67 -24.74
N SER A 69 -6.58 9.75 -25.67
CA SER A 69 -7.30 10.06 -26.89
C SER A 69 -8.75 10.49 -26.61
N SER A 70 -9.47 9.77 -25.75
CA SER A 70 -10.85 10.08 -25.38
C SER A 70 -10.95 11.40 -24.62
N LEU A 71 -10.03 11.64 -23.67
CA LEU A 71 -9.96 12.92 -22.96
C LEU A 71 -9.70 14.09 -23.90
N LYS A 72 -8.79 13.95 -24.87
CA LYS A 72 -8.52 14.97 -25.88
C LYS A 72 -9.76 15.32 -26.70
N LYS A 73 -10.51 14.30 -27.18
CA LYS A 73 -11.78 14.52 -27.92
C LYS A 73 -12.80 15.28 -27.08
N PHE A 74 -12.95 14.90 -25.82
CA PHE A 74 -13.85 15.59 -24.89
C PHE A 74 -13.43 17.05 -24.67
N GLU A 75 -12.15 17.33 -24.43
CA GLU A 75 -11.65 18.69 -24.21
C GLU A 75 -11.80 19.57 -25.46
N GLU A 76 -11.52 19.03 -26.65
CA GLU A 76 -11.73 19.73 -27.92
C GLU A 76 -13.20 20.06 -28.16
N ALA A 77 -14.12 19.11 -27.97
CA ALA A 77 -15.55 19.34 -28.11
C ALA A 77 -16.07 20.37 -27.10
N ARG A 78 -15.60 20.29 -25.84
CA ARG A 78 -15.94 21.27 -24.79
C ARG A 78 -15.42 22.66 -25.11
N ALA A 79 -14.23 22.78 -25.69
CA ALA A 79 -13.70 24.07 -26.14
C ALA A 79 -14.52 24.66 -27.28
N GLN A 80 -14.94 23.83 -28.26
CA GLN A 80 -15.83 24.25 -29.34
C GLN A 80 -17.21 24.71 -28.82
N GLN A 81 -17.78 23.94 -27.86
CA GLN A 81 -19.05 24.30 -27.22
C GLN A 81 -18.98 25.68 -26.55
N LYS A 82 -17.90 25.94 -25.82
CA LYS A 82 -17.67 27.24 -25.16
C LYS A 82 -17.54 28.37 -26.15
N GLU A 83 -16.87 28.13 -27.29
CA GLU A 83 -16.71 29.14 -28.33
C GLU A 83 -18.03 29.46 -29.05
N ILE A 84 -18.82 28.42 -29.43
CA ILE A 84 -20.15 28.63 -30.01
C ILE A 84 -21.10 29.34 -29.03
N GLY A 85 -21.03 29.00 -27.73
CA GLY A 85 -21.80 29.71 -26.69
C GLY A 85 -21.53 31.23 -26.67
N LYS A 86 -20.28 31.65 -26.87
CA LYS A 86 -19.94 33.07 -27.00
C LYS A 86 -20.50 33.71 -28.29
N GLN A 87 -20.52 32.93 -29.39
CA GLN A 87 -21.10 33.41 -30.67
C GLN A 87 -22.61 33.57 -30.56
N VAL A 88 -23.34 32.63 -29.94
CA VAL A 88 -24.79 32.75 -29.68
C VAL A 88 -25.13 34.02 -28.90
N ALA A 89 -24.28 34.38 -27.92
CA ALA A 89 -24.52 35.58 -27.11
C ALA A 89 -24.39 36.90 -27.89
N LYS A 90 -23.63 36.89 -29.00
CA LYS A 90 -23.36 38.08 -29.84
C LYS A 90 -24.10 38.07 -31.18
N ALA A 91 -24.77 36.96 -31.53
CA ALA A 91 -25.38 36.75 -32.84
C ALA A 91 -26.66 37.61 -33.02
N PRO A 92 -26.92 38.12 -34.26
CA PRO A 92 -28.18 38.71 -34.64
C PRO A 92 -29.32 37.69 -34.56
N ALA A 93 -30.57 38.20 -34.52
CA ALA A 93 -31.76 37.38 -34.28
C ALA A 93 -32.01 36.30 -35.35
N ASP A 94 -31.63 36.57 -36.59
CA ASP A 94 -31.76 35.67 -37.76
C ASP A 94 -30.76 34.50 -37.75
N GLU A 95 -29.56 34.68 -37.19
CA GLU A 95 -28.54 33.63 -37.09
C GLU A 95 -28.64 32.84 -35.79
N LYS A 96 -29.28 33.38 -34.77
CA LYS A 96 -29.33 32.84 -33.42
C LYS A 96 -29.95 31.45 -33.34
N ALA A 97 -31.00 31.19 -34.13
CA ALA A 97 -31.68 29.90 -34.14
C ALA A 97 -30.79 28.77 -34.68
N ALA A 98 -30.01 29.02 -35.72
CA ALA A 98 -29.09 28.06 -36.30
C ALA A 98 -27.91 27.74 -35.31
N LEU A 99 -27.39 28.75 -34.64
CA LEU A 99 -26.34 28.60 -33.65
C LEU A 99 -26.82 27.82 -32.40
N ILE A 100 -28.07 28.05 -31.97
CA ILE A 100 -28.70 27.30 -30.87
C ILE A 100 -28.85 25.82 -31.25
N ALA A 101 -29.31 25.49 -32.46
CA ALA A 101 -29.39 24.11 -32.92
C ALA A 101 -28.03 23.42 -32.92
N LYS A 102 -27.00 24.09 -33.43
CA LYS A 102 -25.63 23.62 -33.43
C LYS A 102 -25.07 23.44 -32.01
N THR A 103 -25.43 24.33 -31.09
CA THR A 103 -25.03 24.21 -29.66
C THR A 103 -25.67 23.00 -29.02
N LYS A 104 -26.92 22.66 -29.37
CA LYS A 104 -27.60 21.46 -28.86
C LYS A 104 -26.91 20.18 -29.33
N GLU A 105 -26.64 20.07 -30.62
CA GLU A 105 -25.92 18.94 -31.21
C GLU A 105 -24.54 18.76 -30.55
N LEU A 106 -23.78 19.84 -30.39
CA LEU A 106 -22.49 19.84 -29.75
C LEU A 106 -22.57 19.47 -28.26
N SER A 107 -23.67 19.85 -27.58
CA SER A 107 -23.92 19.47 -26.19
C SER A 107 -24.12 17.95 -26.05
N GLU A 108 -24.80 17.31 -27.00
CA GLU A 108 -24.97 15.85 -27.06
C GLU A 108 -23.63 15.16 -27.33
N GLN A 109 -22.82 15.69 -28.23
CA GLN A 109 -21.46 15.19 -28.51
C GLN A 109 -20.54 15.33 -27.30
N VAL A 110 -20.55 16.45 -26.61
CA VAL A 110 -19.76 16.66 -25.39
C VAL A 110 -20.18 15.69 -24.30
N SER A 111 -21.47 15.40 -24.15
CA SER A 111 -21.95 14.40 -23.19
C SER A 111 -21.48 12.99 -23.54
N ALA A 112 -21.55 12.60 -24.84
CA ALA A 112 -21.06 11.31 -25.30
C ALA A 112 -19.55 11.16 -25.10
N TYR A 113 -18.75 12.14 -25.52
CA TYR A 113 -17.29 12.09 -25.34
C TYR A 113 -16.87 12.12 -23.86
N LYS A 114 -17.68 12.77 -23.01
CA LYS A 114 -17.46 12.69 -21.58
C LYS A 114 -17.64 11.27 -21.05
N ALA A 115 -18.72 10.60 -21.44
CA ALA A 115 -18.96 9.21 -21.05
C ALA A 115 -17.85 8.27 -21.55
N ASP A 116 -17.39 8.45 -22.80
CA ASP A 116 -16.27 7.70 -23.37
C ASP A 116 -14.98 7.95 -22.59
N ALA A 117 -14.72 9.20 -22.20
CA ALA A 117 -13.52 9.54 -21.42
C ALA A 117 -13.58 8.99 -20.00
N ASP A 118 -14.75 9.01 -19.36
CA ASP A 118 -14.97 8.46 -18.02
C ASP A 118 -14.78 6.92 -18.04
N SER A 119 -15.35 6.21 -19.04
CA SER A 119 -15.17 4.76 -19.23
C SER A 119 -13.71 4.40 -19.51
N ALA A 120 -13.04 5.10 -20.40
CA ALA A 120 -11.63 4.87 -20.71
C ALA A 120 -10.72 5.13 -19.50
N ASN A 121 -11.08 6.09 -18.64
CA ASN A 121 -10.35 6.32 -17.41
C ASN A 121 -10.57 5.20 -16.38
N GLU A 122 -11.76 4.64 -16.29
CA GLU A 122 -12.07 3.49 -15.42
C GLU A 122 -11.31 2.23 -15.88
N GLU A 123 -11.30 1.94 -17.18
CA GLU A 123 -10.54 0.83 -17.77
C GLU A 123 -9.04 0.96 -17.49
N TYR A 124 -8.48 2.15 -17.74
CA TYR A 124 -7.08 2.46 -17.42
C TYR A 124 -6.76 2.25 -15.93
N THR A 125 -7.61 2.77 -15.06
CA THR A 125 -7.43 2.66 -13.62
C THR A 125 -7.46 1.19 -13.18
N THR A 126 -8.38 0.41 -13.73
CA THR A 126 -8.51 -1.03 -13.46
C THR A 126 -7.27 -1.82 -13.94
N ALA A 127 -6.74 -1.48 -15.11
CA ALA A 127 -5.51 -2.09 -15.62
C ALA A 127 -4.30 -1.75 -14.73
N MET A 128 -4.16 -0.49 -14.33
CA MET A 128 -3.09 -0.03 -13.44
C MET A 128 -3.11 -0.72 -12.07
N TRP A 129 -4.29 -1.02 -11.53
CA TRP A 129 -4.39 -1.70 -10.24
C TRP A 129 -3.94 -3.16 -10.27
N LYS A 130 -4.02 -3.81 -11.44
CA LYS A 130 -3.52 -5.19 -11.60
C LYS A 130 -2.00 -5.26 -11.66
N LEU A 131 -1.33 -4.14 -11.97
CA LEU A 131 0.10 -4.10 -12.17
C LEU A 131 0.83 -3.97 -10.83
N SER A 132 1.64 -4.96 -10.49
CA SER A 132 2.46 -4.95 -9.28
C SER A 132 3.62 -3.96 -9.38
N ASN A 133 4.12 -3.51 -8.23
CA ASN A 133 5.26 -2.61 -8.16
C ASN A 133 6.55 -3.30 -8.66
N ILE A 134 7.54 -2.50 -9.06
CA ILE A 134 8.84 -2.98 -9.54
C ILE A 134 9.59 -3.67 -8.39
N VAL A 135 10.23 -4.78 -8.71
CA VAL A 135 11.20 -5.45 -7.83
C VAL A 135 12.61 -4.96 -8.12
N GLU A 136 13.46 -5.01 -7.11
CA GLU A 136 14.88 -4.71 -7.30
C GLU A 136 15.52 -5.72 -8.26
N PRO A 137 16.49 -5.27 -9.10
CA PRO A 137 17.13 -6.15 -10.10
C PRO A 137 17.81 -7.37 -9.49
N GLU A 138 18.31 -7.26 -8.27
CA GLU A 138 19.01 -8.31 -7.51
C GLU A 138 18.06 -9.29 -6.84
N ALA A 139 16.75 -8.97 -6.71
CA ALA A 139 15.79 -9.87 -6.08
C ALA A 139 15.76 -11.24 -6.79
N PRO A 140 15.85 -12.36 -6.05
CA PRO A 140 15.78 -13.69 -6.65
C PRO A 140 14.45 -13.92 -7.35
N GLU A 141 14.45 -14.74 -8.40
CA GLU A 141 13.22 -15.22 -9.02
C GLU A 141 12.67 -16.39 -8.19
N GLY A 142 11.33 -16.53 -8.16
CA GLY A 142 10.67 -17.66 -7.50
C GLY A 142 9.68 -17.23 -6.43
N GLY A 143 9.31 -18.17 -5.56
CA GLY A 143 8.33 -17.98 -4.48
C GLY A 143 8.95 -18.06 -3.10
N GLU A 144 8.12 -18.35 -2.09
CA GLU A 144 8.45 -18.32 -0.65
C GLU A 144 9.76 -19.07 -0.28
N ASP A 145 10.08 -20.17 -0.96
CA ASP A 145 11.26 -21.00 -0.67
C ASP A 145 12.53 -20.61 -1.44
N ASP A 146 12.44 -19.69 -2.40
CA ASP A 146 13.54 -19.31 -3.30
C ASP A 146 14.35 -18.09 -2.80
N TYR A 147 14.21 -17.73 -1.54
CA TYR A 147 14.98 -16.64 -0.93
C TYR A 147 16.49 -16.95 -0.88
N VAL A 148 17.31 -15.90 -0.91
CA VAL A 148 18.77 -15.99 -0.77
C VAL A 148 19.20 -15.49 0.61
N VAL A 149 20.00 -16.30 1.32
CA VAL A 149 20.57 -15.87 2.62
C VAL A 149 21.77 -14.97 2.38
N VAL A 150 21.62 -13.69 2.71
CA VAL A 150 22.66 -12.65 2.57
C VAL A 150 23.61 -12.68 3.76
N LYS A 151 23.08 -12.86 4.97
CA LYS A 151 23.85 -12.76 6.22
C LYS A 151 23.25 -13.64 7.30
N LYS A 152 24.13 -14.22 8.13
CA LYS A 152 23.75 -14.91 9.39
C LYS A 152 24.44 -14.23 10.56
N VAL A 153 23.70 -13.97 11.63
CA VAL A 153 24.16 -13.28 12.83
C VAL A 153 23.83 -14.12 14.06
N GLY A 154 24.78 -14.19 14.99
CA GLY A 154 24.66 -14.96 16.21
C GLY A 154 24.88 -16.47 15.99
N THR A 155 24.76 -17.21 17.06
CA THR A 155 24.91 -18.68 17.08
C THR A 155 23.61 -19.31 17.54
N ILE A 156 23.04 -20.18 16.72
CA ILE A 156 21.86 -20.97 17.09
C ILE A 156 22.28 -21.93 18.21
N ARG A 157 21.53 -21.95 19.32
CA ARG A 157 21.77 -22.85 20.42
C ARG A 157 21.52 -24.30 20.01
N ASP A 158 22.40 -25.19 20.42
CA ASP A 158 22.22 -26.65 20.32
C ASP A 158 21.71 -27.18 21.65
N PHE A 159 20.39 -27.18 21.83
CA PHE A 159 19.77 -27.65 23.06
C PHE A 159 20.06 -29.11 23.38
N ALA A 160 20.27 -29.96 22.37
CA ALA A 160 20.62 -31.35 22.57
C ALA A 160 22.03 -31.49 23.17
N ALA A 161 22.99 -30.68 22.67
CA ALA A 161 24.34 -30.63 23.25
C ALA A 161 24.36 -30.02 24.66
N GLU A 162 23.41 -29.12 24.96
CA GLU A 162 23.21 -28.55 26.29
C GLU A 162 22.46 -29.50 27.26
N GLY A 163 21.96 -30.64 26.76
CA GLY A 163 21.29 -31.66 27.56
C GLY A 163 19.86 -31.26 28.01
N PHE A 164 19.17 -30.43 27.25
CA PHE A 164 17.88 -29.93 27.62
C PHE A 164 16.95 -29.91 26.40
N GLU A 165 15.68 -30.29 26.60
CA GLU A 165 14.65 -30.26 25.59
C GLU A 165 13.87 -28.91 25.65
N PRO A 166 13.88 -28.10 24.56
CA PRO A 166 13.20 -26.83 24.57
C PRO A 166 11.69 -27.03 24.51
N LYS A 167 10.96 -26.22 25.25
CA LYS A 167 9.50 -26.11 25.17
C LYS A 167 9.11 -25.06 24.13
N ASP A 168 7.99 -25.27 23.46
CA ASP A 168 7.42 -24.26 22.58
C ASP A 168 6.84 -23.07 23.36
N HIS A 169 6.56 -21.98 22.63
CA HIS A 169 6.05 -20.75 23.22
C HIS A 169 4.68 -20.90 23.89
N LEU A 170 3.81 -21.79 23.39
CA LEU A 170 2.49 -22.03 23.97
C LEU A 170 2.63 -22.75 25.31
N THR A 171 3.40 -23.83 25.38
CA THR A 171 3.70 -24.56 26.60
C THR A 171 4.29 -23.62 27.68
N LEU A 172 5.29 -22.81 27.31
CA LEU A 172 5.87 -21.84 28.23
C LEU A 172 4.86 -20.80 28.69
N GLY A 173 4.05 -20.27 27.75
CA GLY A 173 3.04 -19.27 28.05
C GLY A 173 1.92 -19.81 28.93
N GLU A 174 1.53 -21.08 28.79
CA GLU A 174 0.53 -21.73 29.64
C GLU A 174 1.07 -22.01 31.04
N GLU A 175 2.32 -22.45 31.19
CA GLU A 175 2.96 -22.68 32.48
C GLU A 175 3.00 -21.44 33.36
N VAL A 176 3.21 -20.26 32.77
CA VAL A 176 3.15 -18.97 33.50
C VAL A 176 1.77 -18.34 33.49
N ALA A 177 0.76 -19.05 33.03
CA ALA A 177 -0.64 -18.58 32.88
C ALA A 177 -0.75 -17.25 32.10
N GLY A 178 0.19 -17.02 31.18
CA GLY A 178 0.33 -15.76 30.43
C GLY A 178 -0.32 -15.79 29.05
N ILE A 179 -0.43 -16.97 28.40
CA ILE A 179 -1.14 -17.15 27.12
C ILE A 179 -2.41 -17.99 27.38
N ASP A 180 -3.57 -17.48 26.98
CA ASP A 180 -4.86 -18.16 27.19
C ASP A 180 -5.62 -18.29 25.86
N MET A 181 -5.30 -19.36 25.13
CA MET A 181 -5.97 -19.71 23.88
C MET A 181 -7.43 -20.12 24.10
N LYS A 182 -7.69 -20.86 25.18
CA LYS A 182 -9.03 -21.41 25.47
C LYS A 182 -10.08 -20.30 25.62
N ARG A 183 -9.74 -19.23 26.34
CA ARG A 183 -10.64 -18.09 26.48
C ARG A 183 -10.70 -17.23 25.23
N GLY A 184 -9.59 -17.11 24.49
CA GLY A 184 -9.57 -16.45 23.18
C GLY A 184 -10.56 -17.10 22.21
N VAL A 185 -10.47 -18.42 22.07
CA VAL A 185 -11.40 -19.19 21.23
C VAL A 185 -12.86 -19.04 21.68
N LYS A 186 -13.11 -19.04 22.99
CA LYS A 186 -14.46 -18.85 23.54
C LYS A 186 -15.08 -17.50 23.17
N VAL A 187 -14.28 -16.45 23.13
CA VAL A 187 -14.76 -15.06 22.90
C VAL A 187 -14.85 -14.73 21.42
N SER A 188 -13.82 -15.12 20.63
CA SER A 188 -13.65 -14.61 19.27
C SER A 188 -13.44 -15.70 18.21
N GLY A 189 -13.35 -16.96 18.60
CA GLY A 189 -13.10 -18.08 17.70
C GLY A 189 -11.63 -18.50 17.63
N SER A 190 -11.30 -19.36 16.67
CA SER A 190 -9.93 -19.85 16.46
C SER A 190 -8.96 -18.72 16.20
N ARG A 191 -7.67 -18.93 16.54
CA ARG A 191 -6.58 -17.97 16.34
C ARG A 191 -6.75 -16.62 17.06
N PHE A 192 -7.58 -16.58 18.12
CA PHE A 192 -7.64 -15.49 19.09
C PHE A 192 -7.14 -15.97 20.45
N TYR A 193 -6.55 -15.09 21.20
CA TYR A 193 -5.91 -15.37 22.48
C TYR A 193 -6.05 -14.20 23.45
N PHE A 194 -5.79 -14.47 24.72
CA PHE A 194 -5.51 -13.43 25.71
C PHE A 194 -4.06 -13.55 26.17
N LEU A 195 -3.36 -12.42 26.21
CA LEU A 195 -2.12 -12.31 26.99
C LEU A 195 -2.47 -11.76 28.36
N ARG A 196 -1.82 -12.30 29.39
CA ARG A 196 -2.09 -11.92 30.78
C ARG A 196 -0.80 -11.81 31.57
N GLY A 197 -0.85 -11.05 32.68
CA GLY A 197 0.26 -10.93 33.61
C GLY A 197 1.56 -10.48 32.95
N ASP A 198 2.64 -11.18 33.21
CA ASP A 198 3.96 -10.80 32.74
C ASP A 198 4.14 -10.97 31.22
N ILE A 199 3.45 -11.90 30.57
CA ILE A 199 3.49 -12.04 29.12
C ILE A 199 2.85 -10.83 28.43
N ALA A 200 1.73 -10.30 28.95
CA ALA A 200 1.13 -9.06 28.44
C ALA A 200 2.08 -7.87 28.64
N ARG A 201 2.77 -7.80 29.80
CA ARG A 201 3.79 -6.77 30.05
C ARG A 201 4.98 -6.89 29.14
N LEU A 202 5.41 -8.13 28.82
CA LEU A 202 6.50 -8.39 27.88
C LEU A 202 6.17 -7.88 26.49
N GLN A 203 4.94 -8.11 25.98
CA GLN A 203 4.49 -7.53 24.71
C GLN A 203 4.60 -6.01 24.70
N ILE A 204 4.07 -5.35 25.75
CA ILE A 204 4.14 -3.89 25.87
C ILE A 204 5.60 -3.42 25.92
N ALA A 205 6.46 -4.10 26.67
CA ALA A 205 7.87 -3.76 26.78
C ALA A 205 8.59 -3.85 25.42
N MET A 206 8.33 -4.92 24.64
CA MET A 206 8.92 -5.08 23.30
C MET A 206 8.44 -4.00 22.32
N LEU A 207 7.14 -3.68 22.33
CA LEU A 207 6.59 -2.62 21.48
C LEU A 207 7.15 -1.24 21.89
N THR A 208 7.30 -0.97 23.21
CA THR A 208 7.90 0.27 23.70
C THR A 208 9.38 0.35 23.31
N MET A 209 10.14 -0.72 23.44
CA MET A 209 11.54 -0.76 23.00
C MET A 209 11.68 -0.46 21.51
N ALA A 210 10.77 -0.98 20.66
CA ALA A 210 10.77 -0.67 19.23
C ALA A 210 10.45 0.80 18.94
N VAL A 211 9.52 1.40 19.71
CA VAL A 211 9.19 2.83 19.61
C VAL A 211 10.37 3.69 20.05
N ASP A 212 10.98 3.38 21.18
CA ASP A 212 12.13 4.13 21.72
C ASP A 212 13.29 4.11 20.72
N GLN A 213 13.62 2.94 20.16
CA GLN A 213 14.62 2.82 19.11
C GLN A 213 14.27 3.64 17.87
N ALA A 214 13.02 3.58 17.39
CA ALA A 214 12.61 4.36 16.24
C ALA A 214 12.77 5.89 16.48
N GLN A 215 12.47 6.37 17.71
CA GLN A 215 12.66 7.77 18.07
C GLN A 215 14.16 8.15 18.15
N GLU A 216 15.05 7.25 18.57
CA GLU A 216 16.52 7.44 18.50
C GLU A 216 17.02 7.64 17.06
N HIS A 217 16.27 7.14 16.06
CA HIS A 217 16.55 7.28 14.63
C HIS A 217 15.66 8.33 13.93
N ASP A 218 15.17 9.33 14.65
CA ASP A 218 14.38 10.45 14.15
C ASP A 218 12.99 10.08 13.56
N PHE A 219 12.41 8.96 14.00
CA PHE A 219 11.04 8.64 13.67
C PHE A 219 10.04 9.29 14.63
N VAL A 220 8.97 9.84 14.07
CA VAL A 220 7.85 10.39 14.83
C VAL A 220 6.85 9.29 15.15
N LEU A 221 6.58 9.03 16.42
CA LEU A 221 5.57 8.07 16.84
C LEU A 221 4.17 8.53 16.38
N ALA A 222 3.43 7.64 15.75
CA ALA A 222 2.06 7.82 15.34
C ALA A 222 1.18 6.65 15.85
N ILE A 223 0.12 6.98 16.61
CA ILE A 223 -0.96 6.04 16.90
C ILE A 223 -1.98 6.17 15.77
N THR A 224 -2.07 5.16 14.91
CA THR A 224 -2.84 5.26 13.68
C THR A 224 -4.27 4.75 13.84
N PRO A 225 -5.23 5.27 13.03
CA PRO A 225 -6.53 4.63 12.88
C PRO A 225 -6.38 3.19 12.39
N THR A 226 -7.21 2.29 12.93
CA THR A 226 -7.28 0.88 12.50
C THR A 226 -8.44 0.61 11.55
N LEU A 227 -9.36 1.56 11.41
CA LEU A 227 -10.40 1.58 10.39
C LEU A 227 -10.03 2.58 9.30
N VAL A 228 -10.08 2.17 8.05
CA VAL A 228 -9.75 3.01 6.89
C VAL A 228 -10.81 2.89 5.82
N ARG A 229 -10.98 3.99 5.07
CA ARG A 229 -11.92 4.07 3.96
C ARG A 229 -11.49 3.15 2.81
N PRO A 230 -12.44 2.70 1.95
CA PRO A 230 -12.16 1.86 0.79
C PRO A 230 -11.11 2.45 -0.16
N GLU A 231 -11.12 3.78 -0.35
CA GLU A 231 -10.17 4.47 -1.24
C GLU A 231 -8.74 4.33 -0.76
N VAL A 232 -8.52 4.51 0.55
CA VAL A 232 -7.19 4.38 1.17
C VAL A 232 -6.69 2.94 1.09
N MET A 233 -7.55 1.96 1.42
CA MET A 233 -7.21 0.54 1.33
C MET A 233 -6.86 0.13 -0.10
N ARG A 234 -7.59 0.63 -1.10
CA ARG A 234 -7.35 0.38 -2.52
C ARG A 234 -6.07 1.05 -3.00
N GLY A 235 -5.86 2.32 -2.61
CA GLY A 235 -4.67 3.11 -2.99
C GLY A 235 -3.36 2.51 -2.49
N THR A 236 -3.40 1.68 -1.45
CA THR A 236 -2.25 0.94 -0.93
C THR A 236 -2.04 -0.43 -1.56
N GLY A 237 -2.92 -0.86 -2.48
CA GLY A 237 -2.80 -2.11 -3.22
C GLY A 237 -3.36 -3.36 -2.52
N PHE A 238 -3.84 -3.24 -1.27
CA PHE A 238 -4.29 -4.39 -0.50
C PHE A 238 -5.60 -5.03 -1.01
N LEU A 239 -6.43 -4.29 -1.77
CA LEU A 239 -7.67 -4.84 -2.33
C LEU A 239 -7.49 -5.61 -3.64
N ASN A 240 -6.27 -5.79 -4.11
CA ASN A 240 -5.97 -6.57 -5.32
C ASN A 240 -5.72 -8.05 -4.97
N SER A 241 -4.46 -8.39 -4.68
CA SER A 241 -4.01 -9.76 -4.40
C SER A 241 -4.37 -10.25 -2.98
N HIS A 242 -4.69 -9.34 -2.06
CA HIS A 242 -4.88 -9.65 -0.63
C HIS A 242 -6.30 -9.38 -0.12
N ALA A 243 -7.28 -9.17 -0.99
CA ALA A 243 -8.66 -8.82 -0.60
C ALA A 243 -9.28 -9.85 0.37
N ASP A 244 -8.99 -11.14 0.18
CA ASP A 244 -9.49 -12.23 1.03
C ASP A 244 -8.88 -12.25 2.45
N GLU A 245 -7.73 -11.58 2.63
CA GLU A 245 -7.03 -11.47 3.92
C GLU A 245 -7.56 -10.32 4.80
N ILE A 246 -8.42 -9.46 4.26
CA ILE A 246 -8.84 -8.22 4.91
C ILE A 246 -10.24 -8.36 5.51
N TYR A 247 -10.41 -7.87 6.74
CA TYR A 247 -11.71 -7.71 7.36
C TYR A 247 -12.40 -6.46 6.83
N ARG A 248 -13.60 -6.63 6.25
CA ARG A 248 -14.48 -5.55 5.84
C ARG A 248 -15.65 -5.45 6.80
N LEU A 249 -16.04 -4.25 7.19
CA LEU A 249 -17.25 -4.00 7.92
C LEU A 249 -18.46 -4.20 7.01
N ARG A 250 -19.60 -4.55 7.61
CA ARG A 250 -20.89 -4.66 6.89
C ARG A 250 -21.52 -3.29 6.78
N GLU A 251 -22.36 -3.12 5.75
CA GLU A 251 -23.19 -1.94 5.62
C GLU A 251 -23.84 -1.55 6.96
N PRO A 252 -23.93 -0.23 7.27
CA PRO A 252 -23.70 0.89 6.36
C PRO A 252 -22.25 1.41 6.28
N ASP A 253 -21.31 0.87 7.06
CA ASP A 253 -20.01 1.54 7.28
C ASP A 253 -18.98 1.29 6.16
N GLU A 254 -19.03 0.19 5.44
CA GLU A 254 -18.15 -0.18 4.31
C GLU A 254 -16.63 -0.08 4.53
N ASP A 255 -16.16 0.36 5.71
CA ASP A 255 -14.77 0.51 6.08
C ASP A 255 -14.05 -0.83 6.24
N TYR A 256 -12.71 -0.78 6.26
CA TYR A 256 -11.85 -1.94 6.40
C TYR A 256 -10.99 -1.85 7.65
N LEU A 257 -10.79 -2.98 8.33
CA LEU A 257 -9.76 -3.09 9.36
C LEU A 257 -8.38 -3.28 8.71
N VAL A 258 -7.40 -2.53 9.17
CA VAL A 258 -6.04 -2.60 8.63
C VAL A 258 -5.32 -3.88 9.03
N GLY A 259 -4.61 -4.52 8.11
CA GLY A 259 -3.66 -5.59 8.38
C GLY A 259 -2.26 -5.08 8.78
N THR A 260 -2.06 -3.76 8.68
CA THR A 260 -0.81 -3.05 8.94
C THR A 260 -1.07 -1.55 9.05
N SER A 261 -0.35 -0.83 9.93
CA SER A 261 -0.42 0.64 10.01
C SER A 261 0.09 1.33 8.74
N GLU A 262 0.81 0.62 7.87
CA GLU A 262 1.23 1.11 6.56
C GLU A 262 0.08 1.75 5.77
N VAL A 263 -1.10 1.12 5.79
CA VAL A 263 -2.28 1.62 5.07
C VAL A 263 -2.68 3.02 5.54
N ALA A 264 -2.78 3.20 6.86
CA ALA A 264 -3.13 4.48 7.45
C ALA A 264 -2.03 5.53 7.25
N LEU A 265 -0.76 5.13 7.43
CA LEU A 265 0.39 6.01 7.21
C LEU A 265 0.53 6.42 5.74
N ALA A 266 0.31 5.50 4.80
CA ALA A 266 0.36 5.82 3.37
C ALA A 266 -0.78 6.76 2.93
N GLY A 267 -1.96 6.67 3.56
CA GLY A 267 -3.08 7.57 3.31
C GLY A 267 -3.01 8.90 4.06
N MET A 268 -2.13 9.03 5.05
CA MET A 268 -2.05 10.19 5.93
C MET A 268 -1.78 11.50 5.16
N HIS A 269 -1.01 11.42 4.10
CA HIS A 269 -0.65 12.55 3.23
C HIS A 269 -1.31 12.48 1.85
N GLU A 270 -2.48 11.84 1.74
CA GLU A 270 -3.23 11.82 0.49
C GLU A 270 -3.56 13.25 0.04
N ASP A 271 -3.36 13.55 -1.26
CA ASP A 271 -3.57 14.86 -1.88
C ASP A 271 -2.70 16.01 -1.30
N GLU A 272 -1.63 15.72 -0.56
CA GLU A 272 -0.67 16.69 -0.06
C GLU A 272 0.60 16.74 -0.91
N ILE A 273 1.20 17.93 -1.01
CA ILE A 273 2.55 18.14 -1.54
C ILE A 273 3.49 18.24 -0.35
N LEU A 274 4.36 17.24 -0.19
CA LEU A 274 5.28 17.18 0.94
C LEU A 274 6.56 17.98 0.65
N ASP A 275 6.96 18.80 1.63
CA ASP A 275 8.27 19.45 1.61
C ASP A 275 9.34 18.52 2.20
N LEU A 276 10.16 17.94 1.34
CA LEU A 276 11.29 17.07 1.69
C LEU A 276 12.64 17.81 1.62
N SER A 277 12.65 19.14 1.67
CA SER A 277 13.89 19.94 1.62
C SER A 277 14.80 19.70 2.84
N ASN A 278 14.22 19.34 3.97
CA ASN A 278 14.93 19.04 5.22
C ASN A 278 15.20 17.52 5.40
N GLY A 279 14.98 16.73 4.38
CA GLY A 279 15.15 15.26 4.42
C GLY A 279 13.82 14.49 4.40
N PRO A 280 13.87 13.18 4.57
CA PRO A 280 12.69 12.31 4.58
C PRO A 280 11.82 12.53 5.82
N LEU A 281 10.49 12.30 5.66
CA LEU A 281 9.57 12.22 6.79
C LEU A 281 9.51 10.77 7.26
N ARG A 282 9.80 10.54 8.53
CA ARG A 282 9.85 9.22 9.16
C ARG A 282 8.77 9.07 10.21
N TYR A 283 7.96 8.04 10.10
CA TYR A 283 6.90 7.73 11.05
C TYR A 283 7.06 6.33 11.62
N CYS A 284 6.86 6.20 12.93
CA CYS A 284 6.78 4.93 13.62
C CYS A 284 5.31 4.71 14.01
N GLY A 285 4.60 3.87 13.25
CA GLY A 285 3.19 3.58 13.47
C GLY A 285 2.97 2.47 14.47
N TRP A 286 2.26 2.73 15.57
CA TRP A 286 1.79 1.68 16.48
C TRP A 286 0.29 1.47 16.31
N SER A 287 -0.10 0.25 15.97
CA SER A 287 -1.51 -0.13 15.87
C SER A 287 -1.77 -1.60 16.15
N SER A 288 -3.00 -1.91 16.53
CA SER A 288 -3.53 -3.25 16.35
C SER A 288 -3.77 -3.52 14.86
N CYS A 289 -3.47 -4.73 14.43
CA CYS A 289 -3.58 -5.19 13.05
C CYS A 289 -4.49 -6.42 12.98
N TYR A 290 -5.19 -6.60 11.87
CA TYR A 290 -6.21 -7.63 11.69
C TYR A 290 -6.02 -8.33 10.34
N ARG A 291 -5.90 -9.64 10.36
CA ARG A 291 -5.79 -10.45 9.13
C ARG A 291 -6.74 -11.64 9.19
N ARG A 292 -7.40 -11.99 8.12
CA ARG A 292 -8.29 -13.16 8.06
C ARG A 292 -7.52 -14.48 7.94
N GLU A 293 -6.25 -14.42 7.54
CA GLU A 293 -5.39 -15.61 7.36
C GLU A 293 -6.05 -16.69 6.48
N ALA A 294 -6.75 -16.26 5.43
CA ALA A 294 -7.57 -17.12 4.57
C ALA A 294 -6.73 -18.14 3.78
N GLY A 295 -5.53 -17.75 3.36
CA GLY A 295 -4.59 -18.61 2.63
C GLY A 295 -3.78 -19.56 3.50
N ALA A 296 -3.89 -19.48 4.83
CA ALA A 296 -3.03 -20.19 5.77
C ALA A 296 -3.62 -21.51 6.30
N ALA A 297 -4.44 -22.20 5.54
CA ALA A 297 -5.03 -23.48 5.94
C ALA A 297 -3.92 -24.52 6.20
N GLY A 298 -3.78 -24.92 7.48
CA GLY A 298 -2.78 -25.92 7.91
C GLY A 298 -1.39 -25.37 8.25
N LYS A 299 -1.07 -24.10 7.98
CA LYS A 299 0.21 -23.46 8.38
C LYS A 299 0.07 -22.82 9.77
N ASP A 300 1.06 -23.03 10.63
CA ASP A 300 1.20 -22.38 11.95
C ASP A 300 -0.10 -22.36 12.77
N THR A 301 -0.77 -23.49 12.86
CA THR A 301 -2.09 -23.61 13.51
C THR A 301 -2.03 -23.59 15.03
N SER A 302 -0.83 -23.76 15.61
CA SER A 302 -0.61 -23.81 17.05
C SER A 302 -0.07 -22.49 17.60
N GLY A 303 -0.57 -22.11 18.78
CA GLY A 303 -0.08 -20.95 19.53
C GLY A 303 -0.46 -19.60 18.92
N ILE A 304 0.43 -18.61 19.08
CA ILE A 304 0.20 -17.20 18.72
C ILE A 304 1.09 -16.69 17.58
N ILE A 305 1.69 -17.59 16.80
CA ILE A 305 2.57 -17.24 15.67
C ILE A 305 1.76 -16.62 14.53
N ARG A 306 0.58 -17.20 14.21
CA ARG A 306 -0.30 -16.73 13.13
C ARG A 306 -1.73 -16.56 13.65
N VAL A 307 -2.12 -15.33 13.87
CA VAL A 307 -3.34 -14.94 14.58
C VAL A 307 -4.12 -13.87 13.81
N HIS A 308 -5.42 -13.75 14.10
CA HIS A 308 -6.30 -12.78 13.43
C HIS A 308 -6.13 -11.36 13.93
N GLN A 309 -5.64 -11.17 15.16
CA GLN A 309 -5.39 -9.86 15.76
C GLN A 309 -4.03 -9.86 16.45
N PHE A 310 -3.23 -8.85 16.18
CA PHE A 310 -1.90 -8.65 16.78
C PHE A 310 -1.55 -7.15 16.80
N ASP A 311 -0.62 -6.76 17.66
CA ASP A 311 -0.09 -5.40 17.66
C ASP A 311 1.23 -5.32 16.87
N LYS A 312 1.45 -4.20 16.20
CA LYS A 312 2.64 -3.96 15.39
C LYS A 312 3.15 -2.52 15.59
N VAL A 313 4.46 -2.40 15.70
CA VAL A 313 5.19 -1.14 15.51
C VAL A 313 5.84 -1.20 14.13
N GLU A 314 5.58 -0.21 13.29
CA GLU A 314 6.00 -0.17 11.90
C GLU A 314 6.74 1.10 11.57
N MET A 315 7.90 0.95 10.92
CA MET A 315 8.65 2.08 10.38
C MET A 315 8.16 2.42 8.98
N PHE A 316 7.85 3.67 8.72
CA PHE A 316 7.36 4.18 7.44
C PHE A 316 8.07 5.47 7.05
N VAL A 317 8.54 5.57 5.80
CA VAL A 317 9.34 6.70 5.34
C VAL A 317 8.78 7.27 4.04
N TYR A 318 8.52 8.57 4.04
CA TYR A 318 8.34 9.36 2.83
C TYR A 318 9.67 10.00 2.45
N CYS A 319 10.19 9.67 1.28
CA CYS A 319 11.44 10.20 0.77
C CYS A 319 11.37 10.54 -0.73
N LYS A 320 12.40 11.19 -1.24
CA LYS A 320 12.55 11.33 -2.69
C LYS A 320 12.87 9.97 -3.33
N PRO A 321 12.49 9.74 -4.62
CA PRO A 321 12.80 8.48 -5.31
C PRO A 321 14.27 8.08 -5.26
N GLU A 322 15.17 9.05 -5.47
CA GLU A 322 16.61 8.85 -5.45
C GLU A 322 17.17 8.40 -4.09
N ASP A 323 16.46 8.70 -2.99
CA ASP A 323 16.89 8.38 -1.63
C ASP A 323 16.32 7.03 -1.14
N SER A 324 15.38 6.41 -1.87
CA SER A 324 14.61 5.26 -1.40
C SER A 324 15.46 4.06 -1.02
N TYR A 325 16.50 3.77 -1.81
CA TYR A 325 17.40 2.64 -1.56
C TYR A 325 18.22 2.83 -0.28
N GLU A 326 18.68 4.03 0.01
CA GLU A 326 19.41 4.31 1.25
C GLU A 326 18.47 4.29 2.48
N GLN A 327 17.22 4.74 2.33
CA GLN A 327 16.23 4.59 3.39
C GLN A 327 15.89 3.09 3.65
N HIS A 328 15.80 2.27 2.61
CA HIS A 328 15.62 0.83 2.75
C HIS A 328 16.74 0.18 3.56
N LYS A 329 18.02 0.48 3.24
CA LYS A 329 19.16 0.01 4.01
C LYS A 329 19.14 0.47 5.47
N HIS A 330 18.72 1.72 5.70
CA HIS A 330 18.58 2.26 7.05
C HIS A 330 17.55 1.50 7.86
N LEU A 331 16.39 1.20 7.26
CA LEU A 331 15.34 0.39 7.91
C LEU A 331 15.85 -1.02 8.25
N LEU A 332 16.56 -1.68 7.32
CA LEU A 332 17.18 -2.99 7.57
C LEU A 332 18.18 -2.94 8.74
N ALA A 333 19.02 -1.90 8.81
CA ALA A 333 19.97 -1.75 9.92
C ALA A 333 19.24 -1.61 11.26
N MET A 334 18.12 -0.90 11.32
CA MET A 334 17.29 -0.77 12.53
C MET A 334 16.63 -2.10 12.92
N GLU A 335 16.21 -2.92 11.97
CA GLU A 335 15.71 -4.28 12.26
C GLU A 335 16.80 -5.17 12.84
N GLU A 336 18.00 -5.12 12.29
CA GLU A 336 19.15 -5.85 12.82
C GLU A 336 19.51 -5.37 14.24
N GLU A 337 19.47 -4.06 14.50
CA GLU A 337 19.67 -3.48 15.82
C GLU A 337 18.64 -4.00 16.83
N MET A 338 17.34 -4.03 16.43
CA MET A 338 16.26 -4.54 17.27
C MET A 338 16.48 -6.02 17.64
N LEU A 339 16.85 -6.84 16.66
CA LEU A 339 17.17 -8.26 16.90
C LEU A 339 18.39 -8.44 17.78
N GLY A 340 19.38 -7.54 17.65
CA GLY A 340 20.54 -7.49 18.55
C GLY A 340 20.16 -7.18 20.00
N LYS A 341 19.23 -6.25 20.24
CA LYS A 341 18.73 -5.90 21.59
C LYS A 341 18.01 -7.06 22.28
N VAL A 342 17.36 -7.95 21.51
CA VAL A 342 16.69 -9.14 22.07
C VAL A 342 17.59 -10.39 22.07
N GLU A 343 18.83 -10.26 21.61
CA GLU A 343 19.89 -11.30 21.65
C GLU A 343 19.50 -12.63 20.97
N VAL A 344 18.65 -12.58 19.93
CA VAL A 344 18.29 -13.78 19.17
C VAL A 344 19.15 -13.90 17.92
N PRO A 345 19.64 -15.12 17.59
CA PRO A 345 20.30 -15.34 16.30
C PRO A 345 19.31 -15.22 15.15
N TYR A 346 19.75 -14.61 14.06
CA TYR A 346 18.91 -14.36 12.89
C TYR A 346 19.67 -14.52 11.57
N ARG A 347 18.93 -14.53 10.49
CA ARG A 347 19.46 -14.41 9.13
C ARG A 347 18.77 -13.26 8.40
N VAL A 348 19.55 -12.52 7.62
CA VAL A 348 19.04 -11.60 6.63
C VAL A 348 18.88 -12.35 5.32
N ILE A 349 17.75 -12.22 4.68
CA ILE A 349 17.43 -12.87 3.41
C ILE A 349 16.98 -11.82 2.38
N ASP A 350 17.33 -12.05 1.12
CA ASP A 350 16.65 -11.42 0.00
C ASP A 350 15.47 -12.31 -0.38
N THR A 351 14.26 -11.76 -0.21
CA THR A 351 13.00 -12.42 -0.53
C THR A 351 12.86 -12.56 -2.04
N ALA A 352 12.38 -13.71 -2.51
CA ALA A 352 12.13 -13.89 -3.93
C ALA A 352 10.99 -12.97 -4.43
N ALA A 353 11.06 -12.57 -5.69
CA ALA A 353 10.18 -11.57 -6.28
C ALA A 353 8.69 -12.00 -6.30
N GLY A 354 8.42 -13.30 -6.30
CA GLY A 354 7.07 -13.85 -6.32
C GLY A 354 6.46 -14.14 -4.94
N ASP A 355 7.22 -13.84 -3.83
CA ASP A 355 6.71 -14.00 -2.45
C ASP A 355 6.00 -12.73 -1.92
#